data_1d544a9e25de837be49b70c3e40531ef
#
_entry.id   1d544a9e25de837be49b70c3e40531ef
#
_cell.length_a   1.000
_cell.length_b   1.000
_cell.length_c   1.000
_cell.angle_alpha   90.00
_cell.angle_beta   90.00
_cell.angle_gamma   90.00
#
_symmetry.space_group_name_H-M   'P 1'
#
loop_
_entity.id
_entity.type
_entity.pdbx_description
1 polymer ?
#
loop_
_entity_poly.entity_id
_entity_poly.type
_entity_poly.pdbx_seq_one_letter_code
_entity_poly.pdbx_strand_id
1 'polypeptide(L)'
;QDCPLDPGRFLQGLKESAVKKGAQFRYHCVVQEVGDGTVLLEGGEEGAGAEVIVAGGAWTDSMARSLKTRIPLQGGKGYSLTLNNPSTLPRLCSLLGEARVAITPMGDSLRVAGTMEICGNDLSINERRVQGIIKAACRMFPGLTPGEFEGVKRWSGLRPCSPDGLPYLGRVEGREKVLVASGHAML
;
A
#
# COMPACT_ATOMS: atom_id res chain seq x y z
N GLN A 1 10.91 -0.55 21.23
CA GLN A 1 11.86 -0.91 20.17
C GLN A 1 11.03 -1.45 19.01
N ASP A 2 10.95 -0.68 17.90
CA ASP A 2 10.17 -1.07 16.73
C ASP A 2 10.84 -2.29 16.07
N CYS A 3 10.05 -3.32 15.80
CA CYS A 3 10.53 -4.54 15.17
C CYS A 3 10.12 -4.52 13.68
N PRO A 4 11.03 -4.66 12.74
CA PRO A 4 10.65 -4.69 11.33
C PRO A 4 9.80 -5.93 11.04
N LEU A 5 8.69 -5.72 10.35
CA LEU A 5 7.78 -6.76 9.91
C LEU A 5 7.91 -6.93 8.40
N ASP A 6 7.99 -8.16 7.93
CA ASP A 6 7.81 -8.47 6.51
C ASP A 6 6.30 -8.45 6.19
N PRO A 7 5.79 -7.39 5.49
CA PRO A 7 4.37 -7.26 5.25
C PRO A 7 3.81 -8.37 4.34
N GLY A 8 4.63 -8.91 3.44
CA GLY A 8 4.23 -9.99 2.54
C GLY A 8 3.95 -11.29 3.32
N ARG A 9 4.89 -11.68 4.18
CA ARG A 9 4.75 -12.86 5.05
C ARG A 9 3.59 -12.69 6.03
N PHE A 10 3.44 -11.51 6.60
CA PHE A 10 2.35 -11.21 7.53
C PHE A 10 0.98 -11.34 6.87
N LEU A 11 0.80 -10.71 5.69
CA LEU A 11 -0.46 -10.81 4.92
C LEU A 11 -0.76 -12.25 4.48
N GLN A 12 0.26 -13.01 4.10
CA GLN A 12 0.09 -14.43 3.75
C GLN A 12 -0.41 -15.24 4.97
N GLY A 13 0.18 -15.04 6.14
CA GLY A 13 -0.26 -15.70 7.37
C GLY A 13 -1.70 -15.32 7.78
N LEU A 14 -2.06 -14.04 7.64
CA LEU A 14 -3.44 -13.60 7.88
C LEU A 14 -4.43 -14.25 6.90
N LYS A 15 -4.08 -14.30 5.60
CA LYS A 15 -4.90 -14.99 4.59
C LYS A 15 -5.12 -16.46 4.95
N GLU A 16 -4.06 -17.19 5.27
CA GLU A 16 -4.14 -18.61 5.65
C GLU A 16 -5.03 -18.81 6.88
N SER A 17 -4.89 -17.93 7.88
CA SER A 17 -5.74 -17.96 9.06
C SER A 17 -7.21 -17.70 8.74
N ALA A 18 -7.49 -16.72 7.86
CA ALA A 18 -8.85 -16.40 7.41
C ALA A 18 -9.46 -17.56 6.62
N VAL A 19 -8.70 -18.20 5.72
CA VAL A 19 -9.18 -19.39 4.96
C VAL A 19 -9.55 -20.54 5.91
N LYS A 20 -8.73 -20.80 6.93
CA LYS A 20 -9.05 -21.82 7.96
C LYS A 20 -10.36 -21.54 8.70
N LYS A 21 -10.76 -20.26 8.76
CA LYS A 21 -12.04 -19.82 9.36
C LYS A 21 -13.19 -19.71 8.34
N GLY A 22 -13.00 -20.20 7.12
CA GLY A 22 -14.04 -20.23 6.08
C GLY A 22 -14.07 -19.02 5.15
N ALA A 23 -13.12 -18.09 5.24
CA ALA A 23 -13.05 -16.99 4.29
C ALA A 23 -12.68 -17.48 2.89
N GLN A 24 -13.34 -16.92 1.88
CA GLN A 24 -13.05 -17.18 0.47
C GLN A 24 -12.38 -15.96 -0.17
N PHE A 25 -11.35 -16.20 -0.98
CA PHE A 25 -10.63 -15.15 -1.70
C PHE A 25 -10.85 -15.31 -3.20
N ARG A 26 -11.34 -14.25 -3.82
CA ARG A 26 -11.46 -14.15 -5.29
C ARG A 26 -10.49 -13.11 -5.80
N TYR A 27 -9.55 -13.53 -6.63
CA TYR A 27 -8.56 -12.69 -7.28
C TYR A 27 -8.95 -12.43 -8.73
N HIS A 28 -8.35 -11.39 -9.32
CA HIS A 28 -8.62 -10.99 -10.70
C HIS A 28 -10.11 -10.67 -10.94
N CYS A 29 -10.79 -10.18 -9.91
CA CYS A 29 -12.17 -9.76 -9.94
C CYS A 29 -12.22 -8.25 -9.70
N VAL A 30 -12.47 -7.49 -10.75
CA VAL A 30 -12.62 -6.03 -10.65
C VAL A 30 -14.04 -5.72 -10.20
N VAL A 31 -14.18 -4.99 -9.10
CA VAL A 31 -15.46 -4.47 -8.64
C VAL A 31 -15.76 -3.18 -9.40
N GLN A 32 -16.84 -3.15 -10.16
CA GLN A 32 -17.30 -1.98 -10.92
C GLN A 32 -18.18 -1.07 -10.07
N GLU A 33 -19.13 -1.67 -9.35
CA GLU A 33 -20.08 -0.92 -8.52
C GLU A 33 -20.28 -1.59 -7.17
N VAL A 34 -20.54 -0.76 -6.17
CA VAL A 34 -20.95 -1.19 -4.83
C VAL A 34 -22.37 -0.67 -4.58
N GLY A 35 -23.28 -1.59 -4.26
CA GLY A 35 -24.65 -1.31 -3.81
C GLY A 35 -24.82 -1.53 -2.31
N ASP A 36 -26.03 -1.32 -1.79
CA ASP A 36 -26.34 -1.56 -0.39
C ASP A 36 -26.53 -3.06 -0.11
N GLY A 37 -25.42 -3.74 0.20
CA GLY A 37 -25.35 -5.18 0.37
C GLY A 37 -25.05 -5.96 -0.92
N THR A 38 -24.70 -5.29 -2.01
CA THR A 38 -24.38 -5.93 -3.30
C THR A 38 -23.07 -5.38 -3.90
N VAL A 39 -22.46 -6.16 -4.77
CA VAL A 39 -21.31 -5.74 -5.59
C VAL A 39 -21.54 -6.22 -7.02
N LEU A 40 -21.21 -5.37 -7.99
CA LEU A 40 -21.18 -5.72 -9.41
C LEU A 40 -19.72 -5.89 -9.84
N LEU A 41 -19.40 -7.04 -10.39
CA LEU A 41 -18.07 -7.34 -10.91
C LEU A 41 -18.00 -7.02 -12.41
N GLU A 42 -16.78 -6.80 -12.90
CA GLU A 42 -16.53 -6.74 -14.33
C GLU A 42 -16.98 -8.04 -15.00
N GLY A 43 -17.74 -7.93 -16.10
CA GLY A 43 -18.38 -9.07 -16.74
C GLY A 43 -19.85 -9.29 -16.32
N GLY A 44 -20.39 -8.46 -15.43
CA GLY A 44 -21.82 -8.46 -15.08
C GLY A 44 -22.23 -9.46 -13.99
N GLU A 45 -21.28 -10.15 -13.37
CA GLU A 45 -21.58 -11.01 -12.21
C GLU A 45 -21.92 -10.16 -10.99
N GLU A 46 -23.02 -10.48 -10.34
CA GLU A 46 -23.44 -9.84 -9.08
C GLU A 46 -23.12 -10.72 -7.87
N GLY A 47 -22.58 -10.09 -6.84
CA GLY A 47 -22.41 -10.69 -5.51
C GLY A 47 -23.33 -10.00 -4.51
N ALA A 48 -23.87 -10.75 -3.55
CA ALA A 48 -24.67 -10.21 -2.45
C ALA A 48 -24.18 -10.74 -1.11
N GLY A 49 -24.30 -9.91 -0.07
CA GLY A 49 -23.93 -10.26 1.29
C GLY A 49 -24.80 -9.55 2.32
N ALA A 50 -24.73 -10.00 3.58
CA ALA A 50 -25.37 -9.31 4.68
C ALA A 50 -24.83 -7.89 4.84
N GLU A 51 -23.53 -7.73 4.66
CA GLU A 51 -22.82 -6.44 4.67
C GLU A 51 -21.71 -6.44 3.61
N VAL A 52 -21.38 -5.26 3.10
CA VAL A 52 -20.24 -5.02 2.20
C VAL A 52 -19.25 -4.11 2.89
N ILE A 53 -17.99 -4.51 2.95
CA ILE A 53 -16.91 -3.69 3.50
C ILE A 53 -16.04 -3.20 2.35
N VAL A 54 -16.05 -1.88 2.13
CA VAL A 54 -15.21 -1.24 1.12
C VAL A 54 -13.83 -0.95 1.71
N ALA A 55 -12.86 -1.76 1.33
CA ALA A 55 -11.46 -1.66 1.78
C ALA A 55 -10.51 -1.42 0.60
N GLY A 56 -10.89 -0.57 -0.34
CA GLY A 56 -10.24 -0.34 -1.62
C GLY A 56 -8.96 0.50 -1.58
N GLY A 57 -8.41 0.82 -0.39
CA GLY A 57 -7.21 1.65 -0.27
C GLY A 57 -7.38 3.00 -0.98
N ALA A 58 -6.41 3.40 -1.80
CA ALA A 58 -6.46 4.66 -2.53
C ALA A 58 -7.60 4.74 -3.56
N TRP A 59 -8.22 3.61 -3.93
CA TRP A 59 -9.35 3.56 -4.87
C TRP A 59 -10.71 3.60 -4.19
N THR A 60 -10.77 3.69 -2.86
CA THR A 60 -12.03 3.70 -2.09
C THR A 60 -12.97 4.83 -2.53
N ASP A 61 -12.46 6.05 -2.80
CA ASP A 61 -13.31 7.16 -3.27
C ASP A 61 -13.98 6.85 -4.62
N SER A 62 -13.28 6.20 -5.53
CA SER A 62 -13.86 5.82 -6.83
C SER A 62 -14.96 4.76 -6.68
N MET A 63 -14.79 3.80 -5.77
CA MET A 63 -15.81 2.80 -5.46
C MET A 63 -17.03 3.42 -4.75
N ALA A 64 -16.80 4.40 -3.88
CA ALA A 64 -17.87 5.07 -3.14
C ALA A 64 -18.78 5.95 -4.03
N ARG A 65 -18.34 6.31 -5.22
CA ARG A 65 -19.17 7.09 -6.18
C ARG A 65 -20.44 6.35 -6.60
N SER A 66 -20.39 5.02 -6.74
CA SER A 66 -21.58 4.22 -7.03
C SER A 66 -22.61 4.30 -5.91
N LEU A 67 -22.19 4.56 -4.68
CA LEU A 67 -23.05 4.79 -3.52
C LEU A 67 -23.56 6.23 -3.42
N LYS A 68 -23.21 7.10 -4.38
CA LYS A 68 -23.52 8.55 -4.38
C LYS A 68 -22.97 9.27 -3.14
N THR A 69 -21.86 8.77 -2.61
CA THR A 69 -21.13 9.38 -1.49
C THR A 69 -19.70 9.70 -1.87
N ARG A 70 -19.03 10.55 -1.10
CA ARG A 70 -17.63 10.87 -1.27
C ARG A 70 -16.85 10.47 -0.02
N ILE A 71 -15.73 9.80 -0.25
CA ILE A 71 -14.76 9.46 0.78
C ILE A 71 -13.44 10.07 0.34
N PRO A 72 -13.15 11.32 0.79
CA PRO A 72 -11.98 12.05 0.30
C PRO A 72 -10.69 11.32 0.65
N LEU A 73 -10.13 10.61 -0.31
CA LEU A 73 -8.84 9.94 -0.20
C LEU A 73 -7.94 10.33 -1.35
N GLN A 74 -6.67 10.52 -1.04
CA GLN A 74 -5.64 10.84 -2.02
C GLN A 74 -4.53 9.79 -1.96
N GLY A 75 -4.11 9.29 -3.11
CA GLY A 75 -2.97 8.40 -3.20
C GLY A 75 -1.67 9.11 -2.87
N GLY A 76 -0.99 8.71 -1.80
CA GLY A 76 0.36 9.12 -1.47
C GLY A 76 1.38 8.15 -2.04
N LYS A 77 1.91 8.42 -3.24
CA LYS A 77 2.82 7.53 -3.95
C LYS A 77 4.20 7.50 -3.30
N GLY A 78 4.65 6.30 -2.98
CA GLY A 78 6.01 6.02 -2.55
C GLY A 78 6.71 5.04 -3.48
N TYR A 79 8.04 5.05 -3.44
CA TYR A 79 8.87 4.15 -4.24
C TYR A 79 9.70 3.26 -3.33
N SER A 80 10.01 2.06 -3.80
CA SER A 80 10.96 1.18 -3.13
C SER A 80 11.79 0.35 -4.10
N LEU A 81 12.98 -0.02 -3.65
CA LEU A 81 13.91 -0.92 -4.29
C LEU A 81 14.31 -1.97 -3.25
N THR A 82 14.44 -3.22 -3.68
CA THR A 82 14.92 -4.29 -2.81
C THR A 82 16.18 -4.89 -3.40
N LEU A 83 17.28 -4.71 -2.70
CA LEU A 83 18.58 -5.28 -3.02
C LEU A 83 18.67 -6.66 -2.39
N ASN A 84 19.04 -7.66 -3.17
CA ASN A 84 19.34 -9.00 -2.67
C ASN A 84 20.85 -9.11 -2.41
N ASN A 85 21.22 -9.58 -1.22
CA ASN A 85 22.63 -9.73 -0.81
C ASN A 85 23.47 -8.46 -1.06
N PRO A 86 23.09 -7.29 -0.51
CA PRO A 86 23.85 -6.06 -0.68
C PRO A 86 25.22 -6.17 0.00
N SER A 87 26.19 -5.38 -0.45
CA SER A 87 27.52 -5.29 0.15
C SER A 87 27.48 -4.83 1.62
N THR A 88 26.46 -4.10 1.98
CA THR A 88 26.21 -3.63 3.35
C THR A 88 24.77 -3.91 3.76
N LEU A 89 24.60 -4.71 4.81
CA LEU A 89 23.28 -5.00 5.38
C LEU A 89 23.22 -4.48 6.83
N PRO A 90 22.53 -3.36 7.08
CA PRO A 90 22.33 -2.85 8.43
C PRO A 90 21.59 -3.85 9.32
N ARG A 91 21.89 -3.85 10.62
CA ARG A 91 21.19 -4.72 11.59
C ARG A 91 19.83 -4.19 12.02
N LEU A 92 19.64 -2.87 11.91
CA LEU A 92 18.44 -2.17 12.37
C LEU A 92 17.79 -1.43 11.19
N CYS A 93 16.46 -1.40 11.19
CA CYS A 93 15.74 -0.49 10.33
C CYS A 93 16.05 0.97 10.71
N SER A 94 16.16 1.83 9.74
CA SER A 94 16.51 3.23 9.93
C SER A 94 15.63 4.13 9.09
N LEU A 95 15.15 5.21 9.68
CA LEU A 95 14.45 6.27 8.98
C LEU A 95 15.38 7.50 8.86
N LEU A 96 15.80 7.81 7.65
CA LEU A 96 16.61 8.97 7.35
C LEU A 96 15.70 10.19 7.21
N GLY A 97 15.49 10.93 8.31
CA GLY A 97 14.49 11.99 8.43
C GLY A 97 14.65 13.08 7.36
N GLU A 98 15.86 13.62 7.19
CA GLU A 98 16.12 14.68 6.21
C GLU A 98 15.90 14.24 4.76
N ALA A 99 16.23 12.98 4.46
CA ALA A 99 16.07 12.40 3.12
C ALA A 99 14.69 11.79 2.89
N ARG A 100 13.91 11.59 3.95
CA ARG A 100 12.62 10.86 3.92
C ARG A 100 12.75 9.50 3.25
N VAL A 101 13.80 8.75 3.62
CA VAL A 101 14.13 7.42 3.12
C VAL A 101 14.16 6.44 4.28
N ALA A 102 13.46 5.34 4.14
CA ALA A 102 13.49 4.21 5.06
C ALA A 102 14.43 3.13 4.52
N ILE A 103 15.27 2.61 5.38
CA ILE A 103 16.21 1.51 5.14
C ILE A 103 15.78 0.35 6.02
N THR A 104 15.37 -0.75 5.43
CA THR A 104 14.80 -1.89 6.16
C THR A 104 15.50 -3.19 5.74
N PRO A 105 16.29 -3.81 6.62
CA PRO A 105 16.81 -5.15 6.39
C PRO A 105 15.67 -6.17 6.47
N MET A 106 15.64 -7.12 5.53
CA MET A 106 14.61 -8.15 5.39
C MET A 106 15.32 -9.48 5.08
N GLY A 107 15.76 -10.21 6.10
CA GLY A 107 16.63 -11.36 5.92
C GLY A 107 17.94 -10.96 5.25
N ASP A 108 18.28 -11.57 4.12
CA ASP A 108 19.49 -11.25 3.34
C ASP A 108 19.28 -10.11 2.34
N SER A 109 18.12 -9.46 2.38
CA SER A 109 17.77 -8.38 1.47
C SER A 109 17.69 -7.05 2.21
N LEU A 110 17.93 -5.96 1.48
CA LEU A 110 17.78 -4.60 1.96
C LEU A 110 16.71 -3.87 1.15
N ARG A 111 15.63 -3.47 1.80
CA ARG A 111 14.62 -2.62 1.19
C ARG A 111 14.95 -1.16 1.46
N VAL A 112 15.08 -0.40 0.39
CA VAL A 112 15.26 1.05 0.42
C VAL A 112 14.00 1.69 -0.15
N ALA A 113 13.30 2.49 0.65
CA ALA A 113 12.03 3.07 0.28
C ALA A 113 11.97 4.55 0.66
N GLY A 114 11.21 5.32 -0.10
CA GLY A 114 11.08 6.75 0.22
C GLY A 114 10.01 7.44 -0.59
N THR A 115 9.93 8.75 -0.37
CA THR A 115 9.04 9.67 -1.06
C THR A 115 7.58 9.58 -0.61
N MET A 116 6.92 10.71 -0.65
CA MET A 116 5.48 10.88 -0.63
C MET A 116 5.14 11.85 -1.75
N GLU A 117 4.54 11.36 -2.83
CA GLU A 117 4.16 12.15 -4.00
C GLU A 117 2.64 12.13 -4.16
N ILE A 118 2.04 13.30 -4.23
CA ILE A 118 0.61 13.44 -4.45
C ILE A 118 0.38 13.66 -5.95
N CYS A 119 -0.05 12.61 -6.64
CA CYS A 119 -0.20 12.60 -8.11
C CYS A 119 -1.44 11.78 -8.57
N GLY A 120 -2.49 11.76 -7.74
CA GLY A 120 -3.64 10.90 -7.99
C GLY A 120 -3.30 9.41 -7.77
N ASN A 121 -3.99 8.55 -8.49
CA ASN A 121 -3.78 7.10 -8.43
C ASN A 121 -2.80 6.60 -9.52
N ASP A 122 -1.86 7.46 -9.90
CA ASP A 122 -0.80 7.11 -10.86
C ASP A 122 0.28 6.25 -10.20
N LEU A 123 0.56 5.09 -10.79
CA LEU A 123 1.60 4.14 -10.34
C LEU A 123 2.88 4.22 -11.20
N SER A 124 2.98 5.15 -12.13
CA SER A 124 4.19 5.32 -12.95
C SER A 124 5.43 5.60 -12.09
N ILE A 125 6.58 5.14 -12.54
CA ILE A 125 7.86 5.34 -11.85
C ILE A 125 8.47 6.67 -12.27
N ASN A 126 8.73 7.55 -11.30
CA ASN A 126 9.51 8.76 -11.50
C ASN A 126 10.99 8.49 -11.18
N GLU A 127 11.79 8.24 -12.21
CA GLU A 127 13.21 7.90 -12.05
C GLU A 127 14.00 8.99 -11.31
N ARG A 128 13.68 10.25 -11.47
CA ARG A 128 14.37 11.34 -10.74
C ARG A 128 14.20 11.19 -9.23
N ARG A 129 13.02 10.75 -8.77
CA ARG A 129 12.77 10.51 -7.35
C ARG A 129 13.44 9.24 -6.87
N VAL A 130 13.44 8.19 -7.68
CA VAL A 130 14.16 6.94 -7.40
C VAL A 130 15.66 7.21 -7.24
N GLN A 131 16.28 7.99 -8.15
CA GLN A 131 17.66 8.39 -8.03
C GLN A 131 17.96 9.20 -6.76
N GLY A 132 17.02 10.04 -6.32
CA GLY A 132 17.12 10.74 -5.04
C GLY A 132 17.17 9.79 -3.84
N ILE A 133 16.37 8.73 -3.86
CA ILE A 133 16.38 7.69 -2.83
C ILE A 133 17.70 6.94 -2.81
N ILE A 134 18.20 6.51 -3.97
CA ILE A 134 19.48 5.81 -4.11
C ILE A 134 20.64 6.68 -3.59
N LYS A 135 20.68 7.93 -4.02
CA LYS A 135 21.70 8.89 -3.57
C LYS A 135 21.71 9.07 -2.06
N ALA A 136 20.52 9.16 -1.44
CA ALA A 136 20.39 9.29 0.00
C ALA A 136 20.88 8.04 0.73
N ALA A 137 20.50 6.85 0.26
CA ALA A 137 20.94 5.58 0.83
C ALA A 137 22.45 5.42 0.79
N CYS A 138 23.08 5.63 -0.38
CA CYS A 138 24.54 5.54 -0.54
C CYS A 138 25.30 6.58 0.29
N ARG A 139 24.74 7.79 0.47
CA ARG A 139 25.34 8.82 1.32
C ARG A 139 25.39 8.42 2.79
N MET A 140 24.32 7.78 3.28
CA MET A 140 24.20 7.42 4.70
C MET A 140 24.82 6.06 5.02
N PHE A 141 24.93 5.19 4.04
CA PHE A 141 25.56 3.87 4.15
C PHE A 141 26.70 3.77 3.11
N PRO A 142 27.93 4.25 3.46
CA PRO A 142 29.03 4.34 2.50
C PRO A 142 29.47 3.01 1.89
N GLY A 143 29.07 1.89 2.50
CA GLY A 143 29.27 0.55 1.92
C GLY A 143 28.33 0.22 0.77
N LEU A 144 27.21 0.95 0.58
CA LEU A 144 26.33 0.79 -0.56
C LEU A 144 26.81 1.65 -1.73
N THR A 145 26.83 1.08 -2.91
CA THR A 145 27.22 1.78 -4.14
C THR A 145 26.03 1.95 -5.09
N PRO A 146 25.98 3.01 -5.91
CA PRO A 146 24.93 3.18 -6.91
C PRO A 146 24.83 2.01 -7.89
N GLY A 147 25.94 1.34 -8.21
CA GLY A 147 25.99 0.18 -9.10
C GLY A 147 25.17 -1.01 -8.60
N GLU A 148 25.03 -1.16 -7.28
CA GLU A 148 24.20 -2.25 -6.73
C GLU A 148 22.69 -2.08 -7.02
N PHE A 149 22.27 -0.86 -7.36
CA PHE A 149 20.88 -0.56 -7.73
C PHE A 149 20.62 -0.69 -9.24
N GLU A 150 21.63 -0.97 -10.04
CA GLU A 150 21.47 -1.20 -11.48
C GLU A 150 20.67 -2.48 -11.72
N GLY A 151 19.69 -2.43 -12.62
CA GLY A 151 18.78 -3.56 -12.90
C GLY A 151 17.80 -3.92 -11.78
N VAL A 152 17.90 -3.32 -10.60
CA VAL A 152 16.95 -3.59 -9.50
C VAL A 152 15.56 -3.08 -9.89
N LYS A 153 14.55 -3.96 -9.71
CA LYS A 153 13.16 -3.61 -10.01
C LYS A 153 12.68 -2.46 -9.12
N ARG A 154 12.23 -1.38 -9.75
CA ARG A 154 11.55 -0.27 -9.09
C ARG A 154 10.12 -0.68 -8.79
N TRP A 155 9.65 -0.34 -7.63
CA TRP A 155 8.26 -0.55 -7.22
C TRP A 155 7.65 0.78 -6.75
N SER A 156 6.38 0.99 -7.06
CA SER A 156 5.60 2.10 -6.54
C SER A 156 4.30 1.60 -5.91
N GLY A 157 3.81 2.32 -4.91
CA GLY A 157 2.55 2.03 -4.24
C GLY A 157 1.90 3.28 -3.69
N LEU A 158 0.60 3.23 -3.55
CA LEU A 158 -0.23 4.35 -3.09
C LEU A 158 -0.67 4.11 -1.65
N ARG A 159 -0.27 5.01 -0.75
CA ARG A 159 -0.85 5.07 0.59
C ARG A 159 -2.20 5.77 0.51
N PRO A 160 -3.27 5.23 1.06
CA PRO A 160 -4.55 5.91 1.11
C PRO A 160 -4.52 7.01 2.16
N CYS A 161 -4.33 8.25 1.75
CA CYS A 161 -4.22 9.40 2.65
C CYS A 161 -5.56 10.13 2.74
N SER A 162 -6.09 10.27 3.95
CA SER A 162 -7.22 11.14 4.26
C SER A 162 -6.73 12.58 4.50
N PRO A 163 -7.62 13.59 4.42
CA PRO A 163 -7.23 14.99 4.62
C PRO A 163 -6.71 15.30 6.02
N ASP A 164 -7.23 14.63 7.03
CA ASP A 164 -6.89 14.82 8.44
C ASP A 164 -5.91 13.78 9.01
N GLY A 165 -5.55 12.78 8.18
CA GLY A 165 -4.66 11.69 8.57
C GLY A 165 -5.34 10.55 9.34
N LEU A 166 -6.66 10.65 9.60
CA LEU A 166 -7.41 9.60 10.29
C LEU A 166 -8.08 8.64 9.29
N PRO A 167 -8.16 7.34 9.59
CA PRO A 167 -8.83 6.40 8.74
C PRO A 167 -10.37 6.57 8.76
N TYR A 168 -11.00 6.27 7.65
CA TYR A 168 -12.44 6.11 7.56
C TYR A 168 -12.80 4.69 8.00
N LEU A 169 -13.45 4.58 9.16
CA LEU A 169 -13.90 3.31 9.72
C LEU A 169 -15.36 3.45 10.16
N GLY A 170 -16.25 2.76 9.50
CA GLY A 170 -17.67 2.77 9.90
C GLY A 170 -18.64 2.64 8.74
N ARG A 171 -19.92 2.81 9.06
CA ARG A 171 -21.01 2.75 8.08
C ARG A 171 -21.01 3.99 7.18
N VAL A 172 -21.35 3.77 5.92
CA VAL A 172 -21.58 4.86 4.98
C VAL A 172 -22.94 5.47 5.28
N GLU A 173 -23.01 6.79 5.40
CA GLU A 173 -24.25 7.52 5.67
C GLU A 173 -25.32 7.20 4.62
N GLY A 174 -26.55 6.92 5.08
CA GLY A 174 -27.65 6.54 4.20
C GLY A 174 -27.53 5.14 3.58
N ARG A 175 -26.63 4.28 4.07
CA ARG A 175 -26.45 2.89 3.64
C ARG A 175 -26.41 1.96 4.85
N GLU A 176 -27.37 1.04 4.92
CA GLU A 176 -27.48 0.16 6.09
C GLU A 176 -26.48 -1.00 6.06
N LYS A 177 -26.07 -1.43 4.85
CA LYS A 177 -25.26 -2.62 4.65
C LYS A 177 -23.85 -2.33 4.11
N VAL A 178 -23.42 -1.06 4.09
CA VAL A 178 -22.09 -0.69 3.59
C VAL A 178 -21.26 -0.08 4.69
N LEU A 179 -20.08 -0.66 4.88
CA LEU A 179 -19.03 -0.14 5.74
C LEU A 179 -17.82 0.26 4.89
N VAL A 180 -17.05 1.19 5.41
CA VAL A 180 -15.74 1.57 4.86
C VAL A 180 -14.66 1.25 5.87
N ALA A 181 -13.53 0.71 5.39
CA ALA A 181 -12.31 0.51 6.15
C ALA A 181 -11.12 0.91 5.27
N SER A 182 -10.74 2.19 5.29
CA SER A 182 -9.68 2.73 4.42
C SER A 182 -9.10 4.04 4.97
N GLY A 183 -8.04 4.54 4.35
CA GLY A 183 -7.45 5.82 4.73
C GLY A 183 -6.39 5.74 5.83
N HIS A 184 -5.84 4.55 6.11
CA HIS A 184 -4.87 4.33 7.18
C HIS A 184 -3.50 4.99 6.94
N ALA A 185 -3.23 5.47 5.73
CA ALA A 185 -1.98 6.14 5.35
C ALA A 185 -0.72 5.38 5.79
N MET A 186 -0.14 5.76 6.93
CA MET A 186 1.09 5.21 7.51
C MET A 186 0.85 4.43 8.81
N LEU A 187 -0.42 4.24 9.20
CA LEU A 187 -0.82 3.49 10.38
C LEU A 187 -0.78 1.98 10.12
#